data_14b588f527b26befe95c9998cb8f1c58
#
_entry.id   14b588f527b26befe95c9998cb8f1c58
#
_cell.length_a   1.000
_cell.length_b   1.000
_cell.length_c   1.000
_cell.angle_alpha   90.00
_cell.angle_beta   90.00
_cell.angle_gamma   90.00
#
_symmetry.space_group_name_H-M   'P 1'
#
loop_
_entity.id
_entity.type
_entity.pdbx_description
1 polymer ?
#
loop_
_entity_poly.entity_id
_entity_poly.type
_entity_poly.pdbx_seq_one_letter_code
_entity_poly.pdbx_strand_id
1 'polypeptide(L)'
;MENIIVSIIFTLHLGFENTYNNFHPHIRYEDGRYIAGAYYNSESAISLYIAKSIEFSPFSVEIGAVTGYSNNFIYPSLRVIYDIDDTASVFVLPGYEYDNGLAVVLGVEYKF
;
A
#
# COMPACT_ATOMS: atom_id res chain seq x y z
N MET A 1 4.80 -18.88 -10.75
CA MET A 1 3.56 -18.38 -10.15
C MET A 1 3.76 -17.98 -8.71
N GLU A 2 4.78 -18.50 -8.04
CA GLU A 2 5.04 -18.11 -6.65
C GLU A 2 5.34 -16.63 -6.50
N ASN A 3 5.77 -15.98 -7.60
CA ASN A 3 6.14 -14.56 -7.54
C ASN A 3 4.95 -13.62 -7.67
N ILE A 4 3.77 -14.15 -8.01
CA ILE A 4 2.57 -13.32 -8.15
C ILE A 4 1.70 -13.52 -6.94
N ILE A 5 1.32 -12.41 -6.31
CA ILE A 5 0.47 -12.42 -5.11
C ILE A 5 -0.76 -11.59 -5.39
N VAL A 6 -1.92 -12.18 -5.13
CA VAL A 6 -3.21 -11.51 -5.20
C VAL A 6 -3.71 -11.34 -3.78
N SER A 7 -4.20 -10.16 -3.45
CA SER A 7 -4.66 -9.87 -2.10
C SER A 7 -5.82 -8.89 -2.09
N ILE A 8 -6.45 -8.77 -0.92
CA ILE A 8 -7.44 -7.74 -0.63
C ILE A 8 -6.91 -6.93 0.54
N ILE A 9 -6.95 -5.62 0.41
CA ILE A 9 -6.48 -4.70 1.44
C ILE A 9 -7.66 -3.86 1.93
N PHE A 10 -7.79 -3.77 3.25
CA PHE A 10 -8.74 -2.87 3.90
C PHE A 10 -7.96 -1.80 4.65
N THR A 11 -8.39 -0.55 4.55
CA THR A 11 -7.69 0.57 5.18
C THR A 11 -8.61 1.45 6.00
N LEU A 12 -8.00 2.17 6.95
CA LEU A 12 -8.63 3.28 7.68
C LEU A 12 -7.75 4.51 7.45
N HIS A 13 -8.38 5.60 7.04
CA HIS A 13 -7.70 6.86 6.76
C HIS A 13 -7.86 7.78 7.98
N LEU A 14 -6.86 7.82 8.85
CA LEU A 14 -6.89 8.59 10.10
C LEU A 14 -6.30 9.97 9.88
N GLY A 15 -7.04 10.99 10.30
CA GLY A 15 -6.61 12.37 10.15
C GLY A 15 -6.95 12.96 8.78
N PHE A 16 -7.68 12.23 7.96
CA PHE A 16 -8.17 12.72 6.67
C PHE A 16 -9.58 13.29 6.85
N GLU A 17 -9.87 14.39 6.17
CA GLU A 17 -11.20 14.99 6.20
C GLU A 17 -12.09 14.52 5.06
N ASN A 18 -11.50 14.15 3.93
CA ASN A 18 -12.25 13.67 2.78
C ASN A 18 -12.62 12.20 2.95
N THR A 19 -13.64 11.77 2.21
CA THR A 19 -14.05 10.38 2.20
C THR A 19 -13.27 9.62 1.15
N TYR A 20 -12.69 8.48 1.55
CA TYR A 20 -11.89 7.65 0.67
C TYR A 20 -12.42 6.23 0.61
N ASN A 21 -12.10 5.54 -0.49
CA ASN A 21 -12.35 4.12 -0.60
C ASN A 21 -11.42 3.36 0.35
N ASN A 22 -11.98 2.44 1.12
CA ASN A 22 -11.22 1.65 2.11
C ASN A 22 -11.02 0.19 1.69
N PHE A 23 -11.43 -0.16 0.48
CA PHE A 23 -11.34 -1.53 -0.03
C PHE A 23 -10.46 -1.54 -1.29
N HIS A 24 -9.36 -2.31 -1.25
CA HIS A 24 -8.33 -2.25 -2.28
C HIS A 24 -7.96 -3.65 -2.77
N PRO A 25 -8.58 -4.16 -3.82
CA PRO A 25 -8.04 -5.34 -4.51
C PRO A 25 -6.64 -5.04 -5.03
N HIS A 26 -5.75 -6.02 -4.95
CA HIS A 26 -4.33 -5.81 -5.15
C HIS A 26 -3.70 -7.03 -5.80
N ILE A 27 -2.79 -6.79 -6.74
CA ILE A 27 -1.96 -7.82 -7.35
C ILE A 27 -0.53 -7.29 -7.45
N ARG A 28 0.45 -8.14 -7.14
CA ARG A 28 1.85 -7.75 -7.23
C ARG A 28 2.73 -8.89 -7.68
N TYR A 29 3.83 -8.52 -8.31
CA TYR A 29 4.92 -9.42 -8.70
C TYR A 29 6.13 -9.10 -7.85
N GLU A 30 6.75 -10.13 -7.27
CA GLU A 30 7.95 -10.00 -6.46
C GLU A 30 9.13 -10.70 -7.12
N ASP A 31 10.27 -10.01 -7.18
CA ASP A 31 11.51 -10.57 -7.69
C ASP A 31 12.63 -10.15 -6.74
N GLY A 32 13.04 -11.08 -5.86
CA GLY A 32 13.97 -10.76 -4.80
C GLY A 32 13.37 -9.73 -3.86
N ARG A 33 14.02 -8.58 -3.75
CA ARG A 33 13.53 -7.48 -2.91
C ARG A 33 12.70 -6.45 -3.67
N TYR A 34 12.55 -6.64 -4.98
CA TYR A 34 11.83 -5.68 -5.83
C TYR A 34 10.40 -6.13 -6.05
N ILE A 35 9.51 -5.15 -6.09
CA ILE A 35 8.07 -5.38 -6.20
C ILE A 35 7.54 -4.45 -7.29
N ALA A 36 6.65 -4.99 -8.13
CA ALA A 36 5.85 -4.19 -9.03
C ALA A 36 4.40 -4.62 -8.88
N GLY A 37 3.48 -3.69 -8.77
CA GLY A 37 2.10 -4.06 -8.52
C GLY A 37 1.09 -3.04 -8.97
N ALA A 38 -0.17 -3.42 -8.79
CA ALA A 38 -1.31 -2.58 -9.09
C ALA A 38 -2.39 -2.81 -8.04
N TYR A 39 -3.12 -1.75 -7.70
CA TYR A 39 -4.24 -1.86 -6.77
C TYR A 39 -5.30 -0.81 -7.06
N TYR A 40 -6.52 -1.08 -6.58
CA TYR A 40 -7.61 -0.14 -6.64
C TYR A 40 -7.46 0.79 -5.44
N ASN A 41 -7.24 2.07 -5.69
CA ASN A 41 -6.74 2.98 -4.66
C ASN A 41 -7.85 3.70 -3.88
N SER A 42 -7.44 4.56 -2.97
CA SER A 42 -8.34 5.33 -2.09
C SER A 42 -9.23 6.31 -2.86
N GLU A 43 -8.83 6.71 -4.04
CA GLU A 43 -9.59 7.62 -4.90
C GLU A 43 -10.41 6.88 -5.95
N SER A 44 -10.57 5.56 -5.79
CA SER A 44 -11.34 4.70 -6.68
C SER A 44 -10.82 4.69 -8.10
N ALA A 45 -9.50 4.67 -8.22
CA ALA A 45 -8.79 4.56 -9.50
C ALA A 45 -7.70 3.49 -9.38
N ILE A 46 -7.10 3.11 -10.49
CA ILE A 46 -6.04 2.11 -10.51
C ILE A 46 -4.69 2.81 -10.28
N SER A 47 -3.93 2.29 -9.32
CA SER A 47 -2.55 2.71 -9.07
C SER A 47 -1.60 1.63 -9.53
N LEU A 48 -0.51 2.05 -10.14
CA LEU A 48 0.64 1.19 -10.44
C LEU A 48 1.79 1.63 -9.56
N TYR A 49 2.56 0.67 -9.05
CA TYR A 49 3.68 1.02 -8.18
C TYR A 49 4.87 0.10 -8.39
N ILE A 50 6.02 0.61 -8.03
CA ILE A 50 7.25 -0.17 -7.88
C ILE A 50 7.82 0.14 -6.51
N ALA A 51 8.42 -0.86 -5.89
CA ALA A 51 8.97 -0.71 -4.54
C ALA A 51 10.13 -1.66 -4.31
N LYS A 52 10.90 -1.38 -3.28
CA LYS A 52 11.93 -2.26 -2.76
C LYS A 52 11.56 -2.62 -1.33
N SER A 53 11.66 -3.89 -0.99
CA SER A 53 11.37 -4.39 0.35
C SER A 53 12.66 -4.49 1.16
N ILE A 54 12.64 -3.98 2.39
CA ILE A 54 13.74 -4.07 3.34
C ILE A 54 13.20 -4.74 4.58
N GLU A 55 13.83 -5.82 5.03
CA GLU A 55 13.34 -6.58 6.16
C GLU A 55 14.02 -6.17 7.45
N PHE A 56 13.20 -5.90 8.47
CA PHE A 56 13.61 -5.68 9.85
C PHE A 56 12.76 -6.59 10.73
N SER A 57 13.03 -7.88 10.70
CA SER A 57 12.18 -8.88 11.37
C SER A 57 11.82 -8.46 12.81
N PRO A 58 10.53 -8.50 13.21
CA PRO A 58 9.37 -9.05 12.51
C PRO A 58 8.70 -8.09 11.52
N PHE A 59 9.28 -6.95 11.24
CA PHE A 59 8.73 -5.94 10.34
C PHE A 59 9.41 -5.97 8.98
N SER A 60 8.72 -5.45 7.96
CA SER A 60 9.33 -5.11 6.68
C SER A 60 8.91 -3.72 6.27
N VAL A 61 9.73 -3.07 5.47
CA VAL A 61 9.48 -1.72 4.96
C VAL A 61 9.54 -1.80 3.44
N GLU A 62 8.51 -1.26 2.79
CA GLU A 62 8.47 -1.14 1.33
C GLU A 62 8.59 0.34 0.98
N ILE A 63 9.58 0.67 0.16
CA ILE A 63 9.87 2.03 -0.28
C ILE A 63 9.84 2.06 -1.80
N GLY A 64 9.11 2.99 -2.37
CA GLY A 64 9.02 3.06 -3.83
C GLY A 64 8.27 4.27 -4.33
N ALA A 65 7.60 4.09 -5.46
CA ALA A 65 6.85 5.14 -6.12
C ALA A 65 5.52 4.58 -6.63
N VAL A 66 4.49 5.41 -6.61
CA VAL A 66 3.13 5.01 -6.97
C VAL A 66 2.47 6.10 -7.83
N THR A 67 1.59 5.66 -8.73
CA THR A 67 0.80 6.55 -9.59
C THR A 67 -0.68 6.42 -9.27
N GLY A 68 -1.51 7.17 -9.99
CA GLY A 68 -2.97 6.99 -9.95
C GLY A 68 -3.70 7.90 -8.99
N TYR A 69 -3.02 8.88 -8.41
CA TYR A 69 -3.62 9.88 -7.52
C TYR A 69 -3.74 11.23 -8.21
N SER A 70 -4.79 11.97 -7.87
CA SER A 70 -5.23 13.13 -8.65
C SER A 70 -4.30 14.33 -8.59
N ASN A 71 -3.56 14.51 -7.50
CA ASN A 71 -2.79 15.73 -7.29
C ASN A 71 -1.38 15.68 -7.86
N ASN A 72 -0.92 14.51 -8.24
CA ASN A 72 0.43 14.33 -8.75
C ASN A 72 0.50 13.11 -9.64
N PHE A 73 1.44 13.14 -10.59
CA PHE A 73 1.66 12.02 -11.48
C PHE A 73 2.30 10.83 -10.74
N ILE A 74 3.29 11.12 -9.90
CA ILE A 74 4.01 10.10 -9.13
C ILE A 74 4.16 10.57 -7.69
N TYR A 75 3.91 9.68 -6.74
CA TYR A 75 4.16 9.90 -5.32
C TYR A 75 5.21 8.93 -4.80
N PRO A 76 6.07 9.35 -3.88
CA PRO A 76 6.87 8.39 -3.11
C PRO A 76 5.94 7.56 -2.25
N SER A 77 6.25 6.27 -2.09
CA SER A 77 5.47 5.38 -1.24
C SER A 77 6.35 4.78 -0.15
N LEU A 78 5.76 4.63 1.04
CA LEU A 78 6.41 4.03 2.18
C LEU A 78 5.36 3.24 2.96
N ARG A 79 5.65 1.98 3.26
CA ARG A 79 4.74 1.15 4.02
C ARG A 79 5.54 0.31 5.00
N VAL A 80 5.13 0.32 6.27
CA VAL A 80 5.71 -0.53 7.31
C VAL A 80 4.73 -1.64 7.59
N ILE A 81 5.18 -2.88 7.47
CA ILE A 81 4.33 -4.07 7.47
C ILE A 81 4.75 -4.99 8.60
N TYR A 82 3.75 -5.57 9.29
CA TYR A 82 3.94 -6.63 10.24
C TYR A 82 3.13 -7.85 9.76
N ASP A 83 3.79 -8.94 9.48
CA ASP A 83 3.12 -10.17 9.05
C ASP A 83 2.60 -10.93 10.28
N ILE A 84 1.28 -11.12 10.34
CA ILE A 84 0.64 -11.90 11.38
C ILE A 84 0.89 -13.40 11.12
N ASP A 85 0.70 -13.80 9.86
CA ASP A 85 0.99 -15.15 9.38
C ASP A 85 1.18 -15.09 7.86
N ASP A 86 1.21 -16.25 7.18
CA ASP A 86 1.43 -16.30 5.75
C ASP A 86 0.29 -15.70 4.93
N THR A 87 -0.88 -15.53 5.54
CA THR A 87 -2.09 -15.06 4.86
C THR A 87 -2.41 -13.62 5.18
N ALA A 88 -2.14 -13.16 6.39
CA ALA A 88 -2.58 -11.85 6.86
C ALA A 88 -1.43 -11.01 7.36
N SER A 89 -1.47 -9.72 7.04
CA SER A 89 -0.55 -8.74 7.59
C SER A 89 -1.27 -7.44 7.92
N VAL A 90 -0.67 -6.67 8.82
CA VAL A 90 -1.14 -5.31 9.13
C VAL A 90 -0.04 -4.34 8.73
N PHE A 91 -0.41 -3.13 8.37
CA PHE A 91 0.59 -2.16 7.95
C PHE A 91 0.14 -0.74 8.30
N VAL A 92 1.11 0.16 8.30
CA VAL A 92 0.88 1.59 8.46
C VAL A 92 1.66 2.31 7.37
N LEU A 93 1.08 3.36 6.85
CA LEU A 93 1.76 4.23 5.92
C LEU A 93 1.34 5.69 6.12
N PRO A 94 2.23 6.64 5.81
CA PRO A 94 1.85 8.04 5.83
C PRO A 94 0.98 8.37 4.62
N GLY A 95 0.02 9.26 4.83
CA GLY A 95 -0.79 9.81 3.77
C GLY A 95 -0.70 11.32 3.75
N TYR A 96 -1.17 11.92 2.67
CA TYR A 96 -1.14 13.36 2.54
C TYR A 96 -2.41 13.82 1.84
N GLU A 97 -3.09 14.79 2.45
CA GLU A 97 -4.18 15.52 1.80
C GLU A 97 -3.70 16.93 1.49
N TYR A 98 -3.90 17.36 0.26
CA TYR A 98 -3.44 18.66 -0.20
C TYR A 98 -3.87 19.80 0.73
N ASP A 99 -5.11 19.74 1.23
CA ASP A 99 -5.67 20.80 2.06
C ASP A 99 -5.41 20.65 3.55
N ASN A 100 -5.02 19.45 4.01
CA ASN A 100 -4.98 19.12 5.43
C ASN A 100 -3.62 18.65 5.93
N GLY A 101 -2.66 18.40 5.04
CA GLY A 101 -1.32 17.97 5.40
C GLY A 101 -1.20 16.47 5.61
N LEU A 102 -0.30 16.07 6.50
CA LEU A 102 0.02 14.67 6.71
C LEU A 102 -1.01 13.98 7.59
N ALA A 103 -1.27 12.72 7.29
CA ALA A 103 -2.15 11.85 8.04
C ALA A 103 -1.61 10.43 7.98
N VAL A 104 -2.33 9.47 8.54
CA VAL A 104 -1.88 8.09 8.65
C VAL A 104 -2.94 7.16 8.10
N VAL A 105 -2.51 6.16 7.32
CA VAL A 105 -3.36 5.08 6.85
C VAL A 105 -2.95 3.80 7.57
N LEU A 106 -3.91 3.14 8.21
CA LEU A 106 -3.74 1.81 8.80
C LEU A 106 -4.43 0.81 7.90
N GLY A 107 -3.80 -0.35 7.70
CA GLY A 107 -4.37 -1.34 6.81
C GLY A 107 -4.18 -2.76 7.26
N VAL A 108 -5.02 -3.63 6.70
CA VAL A 108 -4.93 -5.09 6.84
C VAL A 108 -4.96 -5.67 5.44
N GLU A 109 -4.06 -6.58 5.19
CA GLU A 109 -3.96 -7.27 3.89
C GLU A 109 -4.16 -8.76 4.07
N TYR A 110 -5.05 -9.33 3.25
CA TYR A 110 -5.29 -10.79 3.19
C TYR A 110 -4.84 -11.30 1.83
N LYS A 111 -3.90 -12.22 1.83
CA LYS A 111 -3.34 -12.83 0.61
C LYS A 111 -4.07 -14.12 0.26
N PHE A 112 -4.25 -14.32 -1.02
CA PHE A 112 -4.89 -15.53 -1.54
C PHE A 112 -3.87 -16.52 -2.08
#